data_ab2371ea07b16d5d21feff34657efe4e
#
_entry.id   ab2371ea07b16d5d21feff34657efe4e
#
_cell.length_a   1.000
_cell.length_b   1.000
_cell.length_c   1.000
_cell.angle_alpha   90.00
_cell.angle_beta   90.00
_cell.angle_gamma   90.00
#
_symmetry.space_group_name_H-M   'P 1'
#
loop_
_entity.id
_entity.type
_entity.pdbx_description
1 polymer ?
#
loop_
_entity_poly.entity_id
_entity_poly.type
_entity_poly.pdbx_seq_one_letter_code
_entity_poly.pdbx_strand_id
1 'polypeptide(L)'
;MAWSFDSKSAVSLQIANILRLDIVRGKYKAGEPFPTVRQLAYEASVNPNTMQKSLTILENEGLLITQGTSGRIVTDDTSVIENALLILQEEYIKKVIDDGISLGLSKEKFNQLINEYYERKDTNE
;
A
#
# COMPACT_ATOMS: atom_id res chain seq x y z
N MET A 1 -6.53 16.19 6.03
CA MET A 1 -7.20 15.07 6.69
C MET A 1 -6.18 14.27 7.48
N ALA A 2 -6.42 14.08 8.75
CA ALA A 2 -5.50 13.32 9.59
C ALA A 2 -5.63 11.82 9.30
N TRP A 3 -4.50 11.15 9.25
CA TRP A 3 -4.48 9.70 9.12
C TRP A 3 -4.79 9.08 10.49
N SER A 4 -5.44 7.95 10.51
CA SER A 4 -5.72 7.24 11.75
C SER A 4 -4.88 5.98 11.89
N PHE A 5 -4.40 5.73 13.10
CA PHE A 5 -3.55 4.60 13.40
C PHE A 5 -4.11 3.81 14.58
N ASP A 6 -3.90 2.50 14.53
CA ASP A 6 -4.27 1.63 15.64
C ASP A 6 -3.04 1.31 16.50
N SER A 7 -3.25 0.54 17.56
CA SER A 7 -2.19 0.17 18.50
C SER A 7 -1.57 -1.21 18.22
N LYS A 8 -1.96 -1.86 17.12
CA LYS A 8 -1.54 -3.25 16.82
C LYS A 8 -0.12 -3.35 16.32
N SER A 9 0.39 -2.31 15.68
CA SER A 9 1.76 -2.28 15.15
C SER A 9 2.34 -0.89 15.26
N ALA A 10 3.64 -0.77 15.03
CA ALA A 10 4.32 0.52 15.07
C ALA A 10 3.71 1.48 14.06
N VAL A 11 3.55 2.74 14.44
CA VAL A 11 2.98 3.77 13.56
C VAL A 11 3.80 3.91 12.27
N SER A 12 5.12 3.80 12.35
CA SER A 12 5.99 3.88 11.16
C SER A 12 5.67 2.78 10.14
N LEU A 13 5.33 1.58 10.58
CA LEU A 13 4.93 0.49 9.69
C LEU A 13 3.58 0.76 9.04
N GLN A 14 2.64 1.28 9.80
CA GLN A 14 1.31 1.64 9.28
C GLN A 14 1.42 2.72 8.22
N ILE A 15 2.26 3.74 8.45
CA ILE A 15 2.51 4.79 7.47
C ILE A 15 3.15 4.22 6.21
N ALA A 16 4.16 3.35 6.36
CA ALA A 16 4.80 2.72 5.20
C ALA A 16 3.78 1.96 4.36
N ASN A 17 2.86 1.24 5.01
CA ASN A 17 1.80 0.51 4.32
C ASN A 17 0.86 1.43 3.53
N ILE A 18 0.47 2.57 4.14
CA ILE A 18 -0.39 3.56 3.48
C ILE A 18 0.31 4.13 2.24
N LEU A 19 1.55 4.54 2.38
CA LEU A 19 2.31 5.16 1.29
C LEU A 19 2.64 4.14 0.19
N ARG A 20 2.95 2.91 0.56
CA ARG A 20 3.19 1.84 -0.42
C ARG A 20 1.95 1.63 -1.28
N LEU A 21 0.79 1.56 -0.65
CA LEU A 21 -0.48 1.41 -1.36
C LEU A 21 -0.72 2.58 -2.31
N ASP A 22 -0.46 3.81 -1.85
CA ASP A 22 -0.60 5.01 -2.68
C ASP A 22 0.32 4.95 -3.91
N ILE A 23 1.56 4.48 -3.74
CA ILE A 23 2.51 4.34 -4.86
C ILE A 23 2.02 3.29 -5.86
N VAL A 24 1.64 2.11 -5.39
CA VAL A 24 1.23 1.03 -6.31
C VAL A 24 -0.10 1.34 -7.00
N ARG A 25 -0.93 2.20 -6.43
CA ARG A 25 -2.16 2.68 -7.05
C ARG A 25 -1.96 3.83 -8.03
N GLY A 26 -0.75 4.39 -8.07
CA GLY A 26 -0.43 5.49 -8.99
C GLY A 26 -0.75 6.88 -8.47
N LYS A 27 -1.03 7.04 -7.18
CA LYS A 27 -1.18 8.36 -6.59
C LYS A 27 0.11 9.18 -6.73
N TYR A 28 1.24 8.52 -6.54
CA TYR A 28 2.56 9.07 -6.80
C TYR A 28 3.16 8.27 -7.95
N LYS A 29 3.45 8.95 -9.06
CA LYS A 29 3.83 8.28 -10.31
C LYS A 29 5.32 8.00 -10.38
N ALA A 30 5.67 6.96 -11.13
CA ALA A 30 7.06 6.56 -11.35
C ALA A 30 7.91 7.74 -11.83
N GLY A 31 9.07 7.92 -11.19
CA GLY A 31 10.01 8.98 -11.55
C GLY A 31 9.67 10.37 -11.02
N GLU A 32 8.50 10.56 -10.44
CA GLU A 32 8.10 11.86 -9.93
C GLU A 32 8.66 12.13 -8.53
N PRO A 33 8.89 13.41 -8.20
CA PRO A 33 9.30 13.79 -6.84
C PRO A 33 8.28 13.35 -5.81
N PHE A 34 8.79 12.82 -4.69
CA PHE A 34 7.96 12.39 -3.58
C PHE A 34 7.87 13.53 -2.55
N PRO A 35 6.74 13.66 -1.84
CA PRO A 35 6.63 14.68 -0.79
C PRO A 35 7.73 14.54 0.27
N THR A 36 8.09 15.65 0.90
CA THR A 36 9.14 15.66 1.92
C THR A 36 8.68 15.04 3.22
N VAL A 37 9.63 14.61 4.04
CA VAL A 37 9.35 14.14 5.40
C VAL A 37 8.49 15.12 6.16
N ARG A 38 8.81 16.41 6.06
CA ARG A 38 8.09 17.49 6.76
C ARG A 38 6.64 17.57 6.33
N GLN A 39 6.41 17.57 5.01
CA GLN A 39 5.06 17.66 4.46
C GLN A 39 4.22 16.46 4.92
N LEU A 40 4.77 15.27 4.79
CA LEU A 40 4.06 14.04 5.15
C LEU A 40 3.83 13.93 6.66
N ALA A 41 4.82 14.30 7.46
CA ALA A 41 4.68 14.29 8.92
C ALA A 41 3.59 15.25 9.37
N TYR A 42 3.51 16.42 8.75
CA TYR A 42 2.45 17.39 9.01
C TYR A 42 1.08 16.83 8.65
N GLU A 43 0.95 16.26 7.45
CA GLU A 43 -0.33 15.67 7.01
C GLU A 43 -0.80 14.55 7.93
N ALA A 44 0.13 13.69 8.34
CA ALA A 44 -0.17 12.53 9.17
C ALA A 44 -0.28 12.88 10.66
N SER A 45 0.10 14.08 11.04
CA SER A 45 0.17 14.51 12.45
C SER A 45 1.07 13.59 13.28
N VAL A 46 2.25 13.30 12.76
CA VAL A 46 3.24 12.45 13.42
C VAL A 46 4.59 13.15 13.52
N ASN A 47 5.43 12.63 14.40
CA ASN A 47 6.80 13.12 14.54
C ASN A 47 7.59 12.89 13.24
N PRO A 48 8.39 13.86 12.77
CA PRO A 48 9.22 13.67 11.58
C PRO A 48 10.14 12.46 11.65
N ASN A 49 10.64 12.09 12.83
CA ASN A 49 11.47 10.89 12.97
C ASN A 49 10.69 9.61 12.66
N THR A 50 9.43 9.55 13.06
CA THR A 50 8.54 8.44 12.73
C THR A 50 8.30 8.36 11.22
N MET A 51 8.05 9.51 10.59
CA MET A 51 7.88 9.57 9.14
C MET A 51 9.17 9.17 8.41
N GLN A 52 10.32 9.61 8.91
CA GLN A 52 11.61 9.23 8.33
C GLN A 52 11.81 7.72 8.33
N LYS A 53 11.46 7.04 9.42
CA LYS A 53 11.53 5.58 9.49
C LYS A 53 10.66 4.93 8.41
N SER A 54 9.47 5.45 8.21
CA SER A 54 8.53 4.95 7.19
C SER A 54 9.12 5.06 5.79
N LEU A 55 9.69 6.23 5.47
CA LEU A 55 10.28 6.44 4.15
C LEU A 55 11.53 5.58 3.94
N THR A 56 12.30 5.34 4.99
CA THR A 56 13.45 4.43 4.93
C THR A 56 13.01 3.00 4.59
N ILE A 57 11.89 2.54 5.13
CA ILE A 57 11.33 1.23 4.79
C ILE A 57 11.06 1.17 3.29
N LEU A 58 10.42 2.19 2.72
CA LEU A 58 10.11 2.22 1.29
C LEU A 58 11.37 2.33 0.42
N GLU A 59 12.39 3.04 0.89
CA GLU A 59 13.69 3.08 0.21
C GLU A 59 14.34 1.69 0.18
N ASN A 60 14.30 0.97 1.29
CA ASN A 60 14.86 -0.37 1.38
C ASN A 60 14.15 -1.35 0.45
N GLU A 61 12.87 -1.10 0.14
CA GLU A 61 12.10 -1.89 -0.82
C GLU A 61 12.34 -1.46 -2.26
N GLY A 62 13.07 -0.39 -2.48
CA GLY A 62 13.34 0.13 -3.81
C GLY A 62 12.24 0.99 -4.41
N LEU A 63 11.16 1.26 -3.66
CA LEU A 63 10.05 2.07 -4.15
C LEU A 63 10.38 3.56 -4.16
N LEU A 64 11.21 4.02 -3.22
CA LEU A 64 11.69 5.38 -3.17
C LEU A 64 13.19 5.40 -3.36
N ILE A 65 13.66 6.39 -4.09
CA ILE A 65 15.08 6.59 -4.39
C ILE A 65 15.48 7.97 -3.90
N THR A 66 16.55 8.05 -3.13
CA THR A 66 17.12 9.34 -2.72
C THR A 66 17.95 9.89 -3.87
N GLN A 67 17.73 11.15 -4.21
CA GLN A 67 18.49 11.83 -5.26
C GLN A 67 19.30 12.98 -4.66
N GLY A 68 20.51 12.68 -4.20
CA GLY A 68 21.43 13.68 -3.66
C GLY A 68 20.75 14.55 -2.61
N THR A 69 20.82 15.88 -2.81
CA THR A 69 20.19 16.86 -1.91
C THR A 69 18.76 17.23 -2.33
N SER A 70 18.28 16.68 -3.45
CA SER A 70 16.98 17.06 -4.02
C SER A 70 15.80 16.31 -3.39
N GLY A 71 16.04 15.45 -2.43
CA GLY A 71 15.00 14.66 -1.79
C GLY A 71 14.80 13.31 -2.45
N ARG A 72 13.58 12.78 -2.36
CA ARG A 72 13.26 11.44 -2.87
C ARG A 72 12.38 11.51 -4.10
N ILE A 73 12.51 10.53 -4.95
CA ILE A 73 11.58 10.29 -6.06
C ILE A 73 10.99 8.90 -5.92
N VAL A 74 9.83 8.69 -6.54
CA VAL A 74 9.32 7.33 -6.77
C VAL A 74 10.23 6.68 -7.81
N THR A 75 10.58 5.41 -7.61
CA THR A 75 11.41 4.71 -8.58
C THR A 75 10.83 4.83 -10.00
N ASP A 76 11.69 4.95 -10.99
CA ASP A 76 11.28 4.91 -12.40
C ASP A 76 11.27 3.48 -12.96
N ASP A 77 11.76 2.52 -12.17
CA ASP A 77 11.70 1.11 -12.53
C ASP A 77 10.29 0.57 -12.23
N THR A 78 9.46 0.56 -13.26
CA THR A 78 8.07 0.12 -13.12
C THR A 78 7.95 -1.34 -12.69
N SER A 79 8.97 -2.17 -12.95
CA SER A 79 8.93 -3.56 -12.51
C SER A 79 8.95 -3.69 -10.99
N VAL A 80 9.62 -2.78 -10.29
CA VAL A 80 9.62 -2.74 -8.82
C VAL A 80 8.22 -2.44 -8.31
N ILE A 81 7.55 -1.47 -8.91
CA ILE A 81 6.19 -1.07 -8.54
C ILE A 81 5.21 -2.21 -8.83
N GLU A 82 5.30 -2.81 -10.02
CA GLU A 82 4.44 -3.93 -10.42
C GLU A 82 4.61 -5.13 -9.49
N ASN A 83 5.84 -5.44 -9.12
CA ASN A 83 6.11 -6.54 -8.20
C ASN A 83 5.55 -6.25 -6.80
N ALA A 84 5.67 -5.02 -6.32
CA ALA A 84 5.10 -4.62 -5.04
C ALA A 84 3.57 -4.76 -5.04
N LEU A 85 2.92 -4.38 -6.14
CA LEU A 85 1.49 -4.54 -6.32
C LEU A 85 1.09 -6.02 -6.30
N LEU A 86 1.83 -6.85 -7.03
CA LEU A 86 1.56 -8.29 -7.09
C LEU A 86 1.65 -8.93 -5.70
N ILE A 87 2.66 -8.57 -4.92
CA ILE A 87 2.82 -9.08 -3.55
C ILE A 87 1.59 -8.70 -2.70
N LEU A 88 1.13 -7.46 -2.78
CA LEU A 88 -0.05 -7.02 -2.04
C LEU A 88 -1.30 -7.80 -2.46
N GLN A 89 -1.46 -8.02 -3.76
CA GLN A 89 -2.59 -8.79 -4.30
C GLN A 89 -2.55 -10.24 -3.82
N GLU A 90 -1.38 -10.87 -3.86
CA GLU A 90 -1.21 -12.25 -3.41
C GLU A 90 -1.48 -12.40 -1.90
N GLU A 91 -0.97 -11.49 -1.10
CA GLU A 91 -1.21 -11.48 0.34
C GLU A 91 -2.70 -11.35 0.66
N TYR A 92 -3.39 -10.47 -0.07
CA TYR A 92 -4.82 -10.27 0.09
C TYR A 92 -5.60 -11.53 -0.26
N ILE A 93 -5.31 -12.14 -1.40
CA ILE A 93 -6.00 -13.35 -1.85
C ILE A 93 -5.76 -14.50 -0.87
N LYS A 94 -4.53 -14.64 -0.40
CA LYS A 94 -4.20 -15.68 0.58
C LYS A 94 -5.02 -15.53 1.86
N LYS A 95 -5.09 -14.30 2.37
CA LYS A 95 -5.88 -14.01 3.57
C LYS A 95 -7.37 -14.28 3.36
N VAL A 96 -7.91 -13.84 2.25
CA VAL A 96 -9.33 -14.04 1.93
C VAL A 96 -9.66 -15.52 1.81
N ILE A 97 -8.79 -16.30 1.18
CA ILE A 97 -8.99 -17.76 1.06
C ILE A 97 -8.94 -18.43 2.43
N ASP A 98 -7.95 -18.07 3.25
CA ASP A 98 -7.84 -18.63 4.60
C ASP A 98 -9.09 -18.31 5.44
N ASP A 99 -9.54 -17.07 5.39
CA ASP A 99 -10.76 -16.64 6.09
C ASP A 99 -12.00 -17.39 5.53
N GLY A 100 -12.05 -17.55 4.22
CA GLY A 100 -13.15 -18.29 3.57
C GLY A 100 -13.21 -19.76 4.01
N ILE A 101 -12.05 -20.40 4.10
CA ILE A 101 -11.97 -21.78 4.58
C ILE A 101 -12.51 -21.87 6.01
N SER A 102 -12.14 -20.90 6.87
CA SER A 102 -12.63 -20.85 8.25
C SER A 102 -14.14 -20.70 8.33
N LEU A 103 -14.75 -20.08 7.32
CA LEU A 103 -16.19 -19.91 7.24
C LEU A 103 -16.90 -21.09 6.56
N GLY A 104 -16.16 -22.13 6.19
CA GLY A 104 -16.71 -23.31 5.55
C GLY A 104 -16.97 -23.15 4.06
N LEU A 105 -16.36 -22.15 3.41
CA LEU A 105 -16.54 -21.97 1.97
C LEU A 105 -15.71 -22.97 1.19
N SER A 106 -16.38 -23.73 0.31
CA SER A 106 -15.69 -24.53 -0.68
C SER A 106 -15.17 -23.65 -1.82
N LYS A 107 -14.24 -24.16 -2.60
CA LYS A 107 -13.73 -23.43 -3.77
C LYS A 107 -14.87 -23.08 -4.74
N GLU A 108 -15.79 -24.02 -4.95
CA GLU A 108 -16.93 -23.84 -5.86
C GLU A 108 -17.86 -22.72 -5.37
N LYS A 109 -18.19 -22.76 -4.08
CA LYS A 109 -19.05 -21.72 -3.48
C LYS A 109 -18.36 -20.37 -3.48
N PHE A 110 -17.08 -20.35 -3.18
CA PHE A 110 -16.27 -19.14 -3.20
C PHE A 110 -16.31 -18.50 -4.59
N ASN A 111 -16.04 -19.29 -5.63
CA ASN A 111 -16.05 -18.81 -7.01
C ASN A 111 -17.44 -18.32 -7.43
N GLN A 112 -18.48 -19.02 -7.03
CA GLN A 112 -19.86 -18.62 -7.31
C GLN A 112 -20.16 -17.24 -6.70
N LEU A 113 -19.83 -17.05 -5.43
CA LEU A 113 -20.10 -15.78 -4.73
C LEU A 113 -19.28 -14.63 -5.29
N ILE A 114 -18.02 -14.89 -5.65
CA ILE A 114 -17.18 -13.87 -6.28
C ILE A 114 -17.79 -13.41 -7.60
N ASN A 115 -18.18 -14.34 -8.45
CA ASN A 115 -18.77 -14.02 -9.74
C ASN A 115 -20.08 -13.22 -9.59
N GLU A 116 -20.94 -13.65 -8.68
CA GLU A 116 -22.20 -12.96 -8.40
C GLU A 116 -21.96 -11.54 -7.88
N TYR A 117 -20.97 -11.38 -7.03
CA TYR A 117 -20.67 -10.08 -6.45
C TYR A 117 -20.12 -9.11 -7.49
N TYR A 118 -19.25 -9.58 -8.38
CA TYR A 118 -18.73 -8.76 -9.47
C TYR A 118 -19.84 -8.35 -10.44
N GLU A 119 -20.74 -9.26 -10.77
CA GLU A 119 -21.89 -8.95 -11.63
C GLU A 119 -22.77 -7.86 -11.04
N ARG A 120 -23.06 -7.93 -9.73
CA ARG A 120 -23.83 -6.89 -9.04
C ARG A 120 -23.12 -5.54 -9.06
N LYS A 121 -21.81 -5.55 -8.91
CA LYS A 121 -20.98 -4.35 -8.95
C LYS A 121 -21.08 -3.68 -10.32
N ASP A 122 -20.96 -4.47 -11.38
CA ASP A 122 -21.02 -3.97 -12.77
C ASP A 122 -22.39 -3.37 -13.10
N THR A 123 -23.48 -3.97 -12.59
CA THR A 123 -24.83 -3.46 -12.82
C THR A 123 -25.16 -2.19 -12.05
N ASN A 124 -24.47 -1.93 -10.95
CA ASN A 124 -24.73 -0.78 -10.07
C ASN A 124 -23.83 0.42 -10.37
N GLU A 125 -22.96 0.31 -11.37
CA GLU A 125 -22.15 1.42 -11.86
C GLU A 125 -22.74 2.08 -13.13
#